data_0ed134d91a6d46fd8e143449cb525d80
#
_entry.id   0ed134d91a6d46fd8e143449cb525d80
#
_cell.length_a   1.000
_cell.length_b   1.000
_cell.length_c   1.000
_cell.angle_alpha   90.00
_cell.angle_beta   90.00
_cell.angle_gamma   90.00
#
_symmetry.space_group_name_H-M   'P 1'
#
loop_
_entity.id
_entity.type
_entity.pdbx_description
1 polymer ?
#
loop_
_entity_poly.entity_id
_entity_poly.type
_entity_poly.pdbx_seq_one_letter_code
_entity_poly.pdbx_strand_id
1 'polypeptide(L)'
;MLADLNENWVEWLHFTAEHAAGGASRTFGAIRCSSVGVPIPLFNQAFVFAEPVPDDLASATSWLSARNVPFCVTAPDSVASAVADMAESVGLDPTATTQPGMALSPLSDLREADCDVEMLPVADAAQLTDFAVVAAEAFGAPLEAA
;
A
#
# COMPACT_ATOMS: atom_id res chain seq x y z
N MET A 1 5.48 14.75 10.94
CA MET A 1 5.23 13.42 11.56
C MET A 1 4.14 12.62 10.83
N LEU A 2 2.88 13.07 10.73
CA LEU A 2 1.86 12.31 9.93
C LEU A 2 2.16 12.30 8.43
N ALA A 3 2.66 13.40 7.87
CA ALA A 3 3.10 13.45 6.48
C ALA A 3 4.21 12.43 6.20
N ASP A 4 5.16 12.31 7.11
CA ASP A 4 6.29 11.38 6.98
C ASP A 4 5.87 9.90 7.01
N LEU A 5 4.81 9.55 7.76
CA LEU A 5 4.25 8.18 7.78
C LEU A 5 3.62 7.81 6.43
N ASN A 6 2.87 8.73 5.84
CA ASN A 6 2.26 8.53 4.54
C ASN A 6 3.33 8.43 3.44
N GLU A 7 4.36 9.28 3.49
CA GLU A 7 5.48 9.21 2.56
C GLU A 7 6.23 7.88 2.69
N ASN A 8 6.56 7.42 3.89
CA ASN A 8 7.23 6.14 4.11
C ASN A 8 6.43 4.96 3.55
N TRP A 9 5.11 4.95 3.75
CA TRP A 9 4.24 3.90 3.19
C TRP A 9 4.26 3.91 1.66
N VAL A 10 4.14 5.07 1.07
CA VAL A 10 4.12 5.22 -0.39
C VAL A 10 5.48 4.91 -1.02
N GLU A 11 6.57 5.33 -0.40
CA GLU A 11 7.92 5.00 -0.85
C GLU A 11 8.19 3.48 -0.77
N TRP A 12 7.72 2.82 0.30
CA TRP A 12 7.80 1.37 0.41
C TRP A 12 7.01 0.66 -0.69
N LEU A 13 5.78 1.08 -0.97
CA LEU A 13 4.97 0.53 -2.06
C LEU A 13 5.61 0.78 -3.43
N HIS A 14 6.16 1.96 -3.63
CA HIS A 14 6.86 2.33 -4.86
C HIS A 14 8.08 1.42 -5.08
N PHE A 15 8.93 1.30 -4.06
CA PHE A 15 10.08 0.40 -4.09
C PHE A 15 9.66 -1.04 -4.39
N THR A 16 8.62 -1.54 -3.71
CA THR A 16 8.12 -2.90 -3.94
C THR A 16 7.61 -3.08 -5.37
N ALA A 17 6.86 -2.11 -5.90
CA ALA A 17 6.36 -2.16 -7.26
C ALA A 17 7.48 -2.13 -8.31
N GLU A 18 8.57 -1.37 -8.08
CA GLU A 18 9.71 -1.32 -8.99
C GLU A 18 10.50 -2.63 -9.06
N HIS A 19 10.46 -3.44 -7.98
CA HIS A 19 11.21 -4.70 -7.89
C HIS A 19 10.34 -5.94 -8.13
N ALA A 20 9.02 -5.80 -8.18
CA ALA A 20 8.11 -6.90 -8.46
C ALA A 20 8.03 -7.21 -9.97
N ALA A 21 7.92 -8.49 -10.31
CA ALA A 21 7.70 -8.94 -11.68
C ALA A 21 6.35 -8.40 -12.19
N GLY A 22 6.37 -7.49 -13.16
CA GLY A 22 5.16 -6.83 -13.67
C GLY A 22 4.64 -5.67 -12.81
N GLY A 23 5.36 -5.31 -11.75
CA GLY A 23 5.08 -4.12 -10.97
C GLY A 23 5.32 -2.84 -11.76
N ALA A 24 4.69 -1.75 -11.35
CA ALA A 24 4.88 -0.43 -11.94
C ALA A 24 4.37 0.66 -11.00
N SER A 25 4.87 1.87 -11.20
CA SER A 25 4.43 3.07 -10.51
C SER A 25 4.26 4.25 -11.47
N ARG A 26 3.39 5.18 -11.11
CA ARG A 26 3.11 6.38 -11.89
C ARG A 26 2.53 7.49 -11.02
N THR A 27 2.80 8.74 -11.39
CA THR A 27 2.25 9.92 -10.72
C THR A 27 1.29 10.68 -11.64
N PHE A 28 0.16 11.16 -11.07
CA PHE A 28 -0.83 11.99 -11.72
C PHE A 28 -1.11 13.18 -10.78
N GLY A 29 -0.56 14.35 -11.07
CA GLY A 29 -0.66 15.50 -10.18
C GLY A 29 -0.21 15.17 -8.74
N ALA A 30 -1.13 15.31 -7.78
CA ALA A 30 -0.90 15.00 -6.37
C ALA A 30 -1.15 13.52 -6.01
N ILE A 31 -1.35 12.65 -6.98
CA ILE A 31 -1.68 11.23 -6.79
C ILE A 31 -0.49 10.36 -7.21
N ARG A 32 0.03 9.58 -6.28
CA ARG A 32 1.06 8.56 -6.56
C ARG A 32 0.42 7.19 -6.62
N CYS A 33 0.60 6.49 -7.73
CA CYS A 33 0.11 5.15 -7.97
C CYS A 33 1.25 4.14 -7.94
N SER A 34 1.03 3.04 -7.26
CA SER A 34 1.91 1.87 -7.29
C SER A 34 1.08 0.61 -7.44
N SER A 35 1.55 -0.33 -8.23
CA SER A 35 0.94 -1.65 -8.38
C SER A 35 2.02 -2.71 -8.41
N VAL A 36 1.95 -3.63 -7.49
CA VAL A 36 2.85 -4.79 -7.41
C VAL A 36 2.41 -5.90 -8.38
N GLY A 37 1.14 -5.85 -8.83
CA GLY A 37 0.59 -6.82 -9.77
C GLY A 37 -0.02 -8.06 -9.12
N VAL A 38 -0.09 -8.11 -7.79
CA VAL A 38 -0.74 -9.20 -7.04
C VAL A 38 -2.21 -8.89 -6.78
N PRO A 39 -3.11 -9.90 -6.59
CA PRO A 39 -4.54 -9.67 -6.43
C PRO A 39 -4.94 -9.22 -5.01
N ILE A 40 -4.17 -8.33 -4.42
CA ILE A 40 -4.39 -7.74 -3.09
C ILE A 40 -4.49 -6.23 -3.25
N PRO A 41 -5.67 -5.59 -2.99
CA PRO A 41 -5.86 -4.15 -3.20
C PRO A 41 -4.82 -3.28 -2.50
N LEU A 42 -4.38 -3.68 -1.31
CA LEU A 42 -3.41 -2.95 -0.50
C LEU A 42 -2.04 -2.77 -1.19
N PHE A 43 -1.67 -3.67 -2.10
CA PHE A 43 -0.45 -3.61 -2.90
C PHE A 43 -0.62 -2.92 -4.27
N ASN A 44 -1.83 -2.46 -4.57
CA ASN A 44 -2.14 -1.74 -5.80
C ASN A 44 -2.92 -0.48 -5.41
N GLN A 45 -2.24 0.62 -5.17
CA GLN A 45 -2.85 1.81 -4.61
C GLN A 45 -2.62 3.07 -5.42
N ALA A 46 -3.63 3.96 -5.41
CA ALA A 46 -3.47 5.37 -5.65
C ALA A 46 -3.50 6.11 -4.31
N PHE A 47 -2.40 6.75 -3.94
CA PHE A 47 -2.33 7.56 -2.73
C PHE A 47 -2.45 9.04 -3.07
N VAL A 48 -3.45 9.71 -2.49
CA VAL A 48 -3.76 11.12 -2.73
C VAL A 48 -3.12 11.98 -1.64
N PHE A 49 -2.15 12.82 -1.99
CA PHE A 49 -1.41 13.66 -1.02
C PHE A 49 -2.02 15.03 -0.76
N ALA A 50 -2.78 15.56 -1.71
CA ALA A 50 -3.44 16.85 -1.61
C ALA A 50 -4.81 16.78 -2.31
N GLU A 51 -5.59 17.84 -2.22
CA GLU A 51 -6.89 17.90 -2.89
C GLU A 51 -6.75 17.51 -4.38
N PRO A 52 -7.43 16.44 -4.81
CA PRO A 52 -7.22 15.91 -6.15
C PRO A 52 -7.94 16.77 -7.19
N VAL A 53 -7.33 16.84 -8.38
CA VAL A 53 -8.02 17.32 -9.57
C VAL A 53 -8.81 16.14 -10.16
N PRO A 54 -10.08 16.31 -10.59
CA PRO A 54 -10.91 15.22 -11.11
C PRO A 54 -10.25 14.42 -12.24
N ASP A 55 -9.58 15.10 -13.18
CA ASP A 55 -8.88 14.45 -14.31
C ASP A 55 -7.69 13.62 -13.86
N ASP A 56 -6.99 14.03 -12.80
CA ASP A 56 -5.87 13.27 -12.23
C ASP A 56 -6.38 12.00 -11.56
N LEU A 57 -7.49 12.09 -10.80
CA LEU A 57 -8.12 10.93 -10.17
C LEU A 57 -8.65 9.94 -11.22
N ALA A 58 -9.30 10.43 -12.27
CA ALA A 58 -9.78 9.61 -13.39
C ALA A 58 -8.62 8.92 -14.13
N SER A 59 -7.50 9.62 -14.31
CA SER A 59 -6.31 9.07 -14.95
C SER A 59 -5.65 7.99 -14.08
N ALA A 60 -5.55 8.22 -12.77
CA ALA A 60 -4.99 7.29 -11.80
C ALA A 60 -5.80 6.00 -11.71
N THR A 61 -7.14 6.12 -11.59
CA THR A 61 -8.05 4.95 -11.54
C THR A 61 -8.06 4.18 -12.86
N SER A 62 -8.05 4.86 -13.99
CA SER A 62 -7.94 4.22 -15.31
C SER A 62 -6.63 3.45 -15.46
N TRP A 63 -5.52 4.01 -15.00
CA TRP A 63 -4.22 3.37 -15.05
C TRP A 63 -4.17 2.10 -14.18
N LEU A 64 -4.73 2.14 -12.96
CA LEU A 64 -4.82 0.96 -12.08
C LEU A 64 -5.78 -0.09 -12.65
N SER A 65 -6.94 0.32 -13.15
CA SER A 65 -7.92 -0.60 -13.77
C SER A 65 -7.33 -1.35 -14.96
N ALA A 66 -6.49 -0.69 -15.77
CA ALA A 66 -5.84 -1.32 -16.93
C ALA A 66 -4.84 -2.42 -16.54
N ARG A 67 -4.45 -2.52 -15.28
CA ARG A 67 -3.56 -3.57 -14.77
C ARG A 67 -4.30 -4.87 -14.43
N ASN A 68 -5.63 -4.84 -14.46
CA ASN A 68 -6.51 -5.99 -14.23
C ASN A 68 -6.29 -6.70 -12.89
N VAL A 69 -5.94 -5.94 -11.86
CA VAL A 69 -5.84 -6.38 -10.45
C VAL A 69 -6.74 -5.50 -9.58
N PRO A 70 -7.27 -6.01 -8.46
CA PRO A 70 -7.99 -5.18 -7.52
C PRO A 70 -7.07 -4.10 -6.93
N PHE A 71 -7.62 -2.90 -6.75
CA PHE A 71 -6.88 -1.77 -6.22
C PHE A 71 -7.73 -0.95 -5.26
N CYS A 72 -7.08 -0.07 -4.50
CA CYS A 72 -7.78 0.92 -3.68
C CYS A 72 -7.19 2.32 -3.87
N VAL A 73 -7.98 3.32 -3.49
CA VAL A 73 -7.54 4.71 -3.37
C VAL A 73 -7.48 5.05 -1.90
N THR A 74 -6.33 5.55 -1.46
CA THR A 74 -6.08 5.94 -0.08
C THR A 74 -5.81 7.43 0.01
N ALA A 75 -6.40 8.07 0.98
CA ALA A 75 -6.24 9.51 1.22
C ALA A 75 -6.12 9.79 2.72
N PRO A 76 -5.30 10.75 3.14
CA PRO A 76 -5.33 11.24 4.52
C PRO A 76 -6.65 11.93 4.82
N ASP A 77 -7.05 11.96 6.09
CA ASP A 77 -8.33 12.57 6.54
C ASP A 77 -8.54 13.99 6.01
N SER A 78 -7.45 14.73 5.82
CA SER A 78 -7.52 16.12 5.35
C SER A 78 -8.11 16.29 3.95
N VAL A 79 -8.07 15.26 3.10
CA VAL A 79 -8.60 15.28 1.73
C VAL A 79 -9.57 14.13 1.44
N ALA A 80 -9.83 13.26 2.41
CA ALA A 80 -10.68 12.08 2.24
C ALA A 80 -12.10 12.42 1.76
N SER A 81 -12.70 13.49 2.28
CA SER A 81 -14.03 13.94 1.83
C SER A 81 -14.03 14.34 0.36
N ALA A 82 -13.04 15.10 -0.09
CA ALA A 82 -12.95 15.52 -1.49
C ALA A 82 -12.77 14.34 -2.44
N VAL A 83 -12.01 13.31 -2.02
CA VAL A 83 -11.87 12.06 -2.77
C VAL A 83 -13.18 11.29 -2.81
N ALA A 84 -13.90 11.18 -1.69
CA ALA A 84 -15.18 10.48 -1.60
C ALA A 84 -16.25 11.13 -2.49
N ASP A 85 -16.31 12.46 -2.53
CA ASP A 85 -17.26 13.21 -3.38
C ASP A 85 -17.05 12.96 -4.88
N MET A 86 -15.83 12.61 -5.29
CA MET A 86 -15.48 12.28 -6.67
C MET A 86 -15.53 10.79 -6.99
N ALA A 87 -15.59 9.92 -5.98
CA ALA A 87 -15.44 8.48 -6.12
C ALA A 87 -16.39 7.87 -7.14
N GLU A 88 -17.69 8.19 -7.06
CA GLU A 88 -18.70 7.66 -7.98
C GLU A 88 -18.43 8.05 -9.44
N SER A 89 -17.93 9.28 -9.67
CA SER A 89 -17.68 9.79 -11.01
C SER A 89 -16.55 9.05 -11.73
N VAL A 90 -15.68 8.38 -10.99
CA VAL A 90 -14.54 7.59 -11.50
C VAL A 90 -14.74 6.08 -11.29
N GLY A 91 -15.95 5.66 -10.91
CA GLY A 91 -16.31 4.24 -10.76
C GLY A 91 -15.75 3.56 -9.51
N LEU A 92 -15.45 4.34 -8.47
CA LEU A 92 -15.04 3.81 -7.18
C LEU A 92 -16.23 3.66 -6.24
N ASP A 93 -16.20 2.62 -5.43
CA ASP A 93 -17.12 2.44 -4.29
C ASP A 93 -16.47 3.09 -3.05
N PRO A 94 -17.06 4.13 -2.46
CA PRO A 94 -16.52 4.76 -1.26
C PRO A 94 -16.73 3.89 -0.03
N THR A 95 -15.99 2.80 0.05
CA THR A 95 -15.94 1.96 1.25
C THR A 95 -15.04 2.64 2.29
N ALA A 96 -15.62 3.25 3.30
CA ALA A 96 -14.87 3.94 4.34
C ALA A 96 -14.16 2.93 5.27
N THR A 97 -12.97 2.52 4.92
CA THR A 97 -12.08 1.78 5.80
C THR A 97 -10.97 2.71 6.27
N THR A 98 -10.91 2.97 7.58
CA THR A 98 -9.85 3.80 8.17
C THR A 98 -8.69 2.91 8.62
N GLN A 99 -7.48 3.22 8.18
CA GLN A 99 -6.26 2.60 8.67
C GLN A 99 -5.58 3.55 9.67
N PRO A 100 -5.44 3.18 10.95
CA PRO A 100 -4.76 4.02 11.93
C PRO A 100 -3.26 4.04 11.64
N GLY A 101 -2.69 5.24 11.43
CA GLY A 101 -1.26 5.45 11.41
C GLY A 101 -0.73 5.55 12.84
N MET A 102 0.34 4.81 13.15
CA MET A 102 1.01 4.87 14.45
C MET A 102 2.46 5.32 14.27
N ALA A 103 2.91 6.22 15.15
CA ALA A 103 4.30 6.65 15.22
C ALA A 103 4.79 6.60 16.66
N LEU A 104 6.00 6.08 16.84
CA LEU A 104 6.70 6.11 18.13
C LEU A 104 7.87 7.09 18.03
N SER A 105 7.85 8.14 18.84
CA SER A 105 8.92 9.13 18.91
C SER A 105 8.99 9.76 20.30
N PRO A 106 10.19 9.85 20.91
CA PRO A 106 11.44 9.25 20.44
C PRO A 106 11.41 7.73 20.51
N LEU A 107 12.22 7.06 19.72
CA LEU A 107 12.53 5.65 19.95
C LEU A 107 13.30 5.58 21.27
N SER A 108 12.64 5.18 22.35
CA SER A 108 13.34 4.79 23.58
C SER A 108 14.07 3.47 23.33
N ASP A 109 15.15 3.25 24.10
CA ASP A 109 15.85 1.97 24.04
C ASP A 109 14.84 0.83 24.11
N LEU A 110 14.68 0.14 22.97
CA LEU A 110 13.84 -1.05 22.90
C LEU A 110 14.49 -2.07 23.84
N ARG A 111 13.84 -2.34 24.97
CA ARG A 111 14.23 -3.51 25.77
C ARG A 111 14.07 -4.72 24.86
N GLU A 112 15.10 -5.57 24.83
CA GLU A 112 14.93 -6.91 24.27
C GLU A 112 13.64 -7.51 24.87
N ALA A 113 12.71 -7.85 24.00
CA ALA A 113 11.50 -8.48 24.46
C ALA A 113 11.90 -9.81 25.09
N ASP A 114 11.56 -10.01 26.37
CA ASP A 114 11.69 -11.30 27.03
C ASP A 114 10.60 -12.22 26.45
N CYS A 115 10.90 -12.77 25.28
CA CYS A 115 9.99 -13.66 24.54
C CYS A 115 10.79 -14.87 24.04
N ASP A 116 10.16 -16.05 24.12
CA ASP A 116 10.71 -17.33 23.64
C ASP A 116 10.69 -17.41 22.08
N VAL A 117 10.72 -16.26 21.38
CA VAL A 117 10.71 -16.21 19.92
C VAL A 117 12.10 -15.88 19.40
N GLU A 118 12.66 -16.78 18.63
CA GLU A 118 13.90 -16.57 17.90
C GLU A 118 13.62 -15.83 16.59
N MET A 119 14.26 -14.69 16.37
CA MET A 119 14.20 -13.97 15.09
C MET A 119 15.36 -14.44 14.21
N LEU A 120 15.03 -15.11 13.11
CA LEU A 120 16.00 -15.58 12.12
C LEU A 120 15.95 -14.67 10.88
N PRO A 121 17.09 -14.18 10.40
CA PRO A 121 17.14 -13.48 9.12
C PRO A 121 16.88 -14.48 7.99
N VAL A 122 16.11 -14.06 6.97
CA VAL A 122 15.96 -14.85 5.73
C VAL A 122 17.28 -14.76 4.97
N ALA A 123 18.02 -15.86 4.91
CA ALA A 123 19.36 -15.92 4.32
C ALA A 123 19.42 -16.77 3.05
N ASP A 124 18.42 -17.60 2.77
CA ASP A 124 18.38 -18.48 1.61
C ASP A 124 16.97 -18.65 1.03
N ALA A 125 16.86 -19.33 -0.11
CA ALA A 125 15.60 -19.52 -0.83
C ALA A 125 14.60 -20.41 -0.06
N ALA A 126 15.06 -21.35 0.78
CA ALA A 126 14.17 -22.19 1.57
C ALA A 126 13.49 -21.36 2.67
N GLN A 127 14.26 -20.57 3.40
CA GLN A 127 13.74 -19.64 4.41
C GLN A 127 12.83 -18.57 3.80
N LEU A 128 13.13 -18.10 2.57
CA LEU A 128 12.24 -17.18 1.86
C LEU A 128 10.90 -17.86 1.54
N THR A 129 10.92 -19.13 1.15
CA THR A 129 9.70 -19.89 0.90
C THR A 129 8.88 -20.07 2.18
N ASP A 130 9.52 -20.41 3.29
CA ASP A 130 8.86 -20.54 4.59
C ASP A 130 8.22 -19.20 5.03
N PHE A 131 8.95 -18.10 4.86
CA PHE A 131 8.42 -16.74 5.12
C PHE A 131 7.21 -16.44 4.23
N ALA A 132 7.28 -16.75 2.93
CA ALA A 132 6.19 -16.52 1.98
C ALA A 132 4.93 -17.32 2.35
N VAL A 133 5.06 -18.57 2.78
CA VAL A 133 3.95 -19.40 3.26
C VAL A 133 3.27 -18.75 4.47
N VAL A 134 4.05 -18.36 5.48
CA VAL A 134 3.50 -17.73 6.69
C VAL A 134 2.83 -16.39 6.36
N ALA A 135 3.44 -15.58 5.50
CA ALA A 135 2.86 -14.31 5.07
C ALA A 135 1.55 -14.52 4.31
N ALA A 136 1.51 -15.47 3.36
CA ALA A 136 0.30 -15.79 2.61
C ALA A 136 -0.85 -16.26 3.53
N GLU A 137 -0.58 -17.12 4.48
CA GLU A 137 -1.56 -17.57 5.46
C GLU A 137 -2.07 -16.42 6.34
N ALA A 138 -1.15 -15.58 6.84
CA ALA A 138 -1.49 -14.45 7.72
C ALA A 138 -2.36 -13.40 7.03
N PHE A 139 -2.14 -13.15 5.74
CA PHE A 139 -2.90 -12.17 4.96
C PHE A 139 -4.07 -12.79 4.17
N GLY A 140 -4.28 -14.10 4.25
CA GLY A 140 -5.29 -14.81 3.47
C GLY A 140 -5.07 -14.70 1.95
N ALA A 141 -3.81 -14.56 1.53
CA ALA A 141 -3.41 -14.43 0.15
C ALA A 141 -3.15 -15.82 -0.48
N PRO A 142 -3.39 -15.99 -1.79
CA PRO A 142 -2.93 -17.21 -2.48
C PRO A 142 -1.39 -17.27 -2.47
N LEU A 143 -0.84 -18.47 -2.30
CA LEU A 143 0.61 -18.68 -2.17
C LEU A 143 1.40 -18.20 -3.40
N GLU A 144 0.75 -18.22 -4.58
CA GLU A 144 1.35 -17.74 -5.83
C GLU A 144 1.54 -16.20 -5.86
N ALA A 145 0.97 -15.49 -4.87
CA ALA A 145 1.09 -14.04 -4.74
C ALA A 145 2.10 -13.58 -3.67
N ALA A 146 2.76 -14.53 -3.00
CA ALA A 146 3.71 -14.27 -1.92
C ALA A 146 5.19 -14.29 -2.37
#